data_fc69c87c307d0757062efe96556d2c52
#
_entry.id   fc69c87c307d0757062efe96556d2c52
#
_cell.length_a   1.000
_cell.length_b   1.000
_cell.length_c   1.000
_cell.angle_alpha   90.00
_cell.angle_beta   90.00
_cell.angle_gamma   90.00
#
_symmetry.space_group_name_H-M   'P 1'
#
loop_
_entity.id
_entity.type
_entity.pdbx_description
1 polymer ?
#
loop_
_entity_poly.entity_id
_entity_poly.type
_entity_poly.pdbx_seq_one_letter_code
_entity_poly.pdbx_strand_id
1 'polypeptide(L)'
;MNNRERIWDIIVRSLQMNLHNFDKEPFHVEHKKIKKIVSSVTDIPNNVKEIRLLGNHITRERRPHFFRKNNLFLLPASNRSWNIIKGDGYFDLPLDNLDVEKFNSNLKFELDTLDESSTSESKYISQAFSRGIIQHFISQNELFLTLNGRKYTTFNFKAYGHELSCNKIQIEIDAGYETKDEVILIEAKSAGKISNEVIRQLYFPRKYVSTLTTKKIRNIFFVVTDKGKYVNLYEYDFKSIEHYESIYLVNSKRYKLA
;
A
#
# COMPACT_ATOMS: atom_id res chain seq x y z
N MET A 1 -2.55 -26.28 7.11
CA MET A 1 -2.88 -25.36 5.99
C MET A 1 -4.13 -24.61 6.40
N ASN A 2 -4.10 -23.27 6.38
CA ASN A 2 -5.28 -22.48 6.75
C ASN A 2 -6.31 -22.44 5.59
N ASN A 3 -7.53 -22.00 5.87
CA ASN A 3 -8.62 -22.00 4.89
C ASN A 3 -8.31 -21.14 3.65
N ARG A 4 -7.57 -20.05 3.79
CA ARG A 4 -7.18 -19.19 2.68
C ARG A 4 -6.18 -19.88 1.74
N GLU A 5 -5.21 -20.61 2.28
CA GLU A 5 -4.28 -21.43 1.52
C GLU A 5 -5.03 -22.50 0.71
N ARG A 6 -5.97 -23.21 1.37
CA ARG A 6 -6.79 -24.23 0.70
C ARG A 6 -7.62 -23.65 -0.47
N ILE A 7 -8.24 -22.51 -0.26
CA ILE A 7 -9.01 -21.85 -1.33
C ILE A 7 -8.10 -21.50 -2.52
N TRP A 8 -6.93 -20.93 -2.27
CA TRP A 8 -6.02 -20.59 -3.35
C TRP A 8 -5.48 -21.83 -4.10
N ASP A 9 -5.22 -22.94 -3.40
CA ASP A 9 -4.84 -24.19 -4.04
C ASP A 9 -5.96 -24.72 -4.97
N ILE A 10 -7.23 -24.61 -4.53
CA ILE A 10 -8.39 -24.98 -5.36
C ILE A 10 -8.49 -24.04 -6.58
N ILE A 11 -8.34 -22.72 -6.39
CA ILE A 11 -8.37 -21.73 -7.49
C ILE A 11 -7.29 -22.05 -8.51
N VAL A 12 -6.05 -22.24 -8.08
CA VAL A 12 -4.89 -22.54 -8.93
C VAL A 12 -5.11 -23.78 -9.78
N ARG A 13 -5.59 -24.87 -9.16
CA ARG A 13 -5.90 -26.13 -9.85
C ARG A 13 -7.06 -25.97 -10.84
N SER A 14 -8.16 -25.33 -10.41
CA SER A 14 -9.34 -25.14 -11.24
C SER A 14 -9.11 -24.24 -12.46
N LEU A 15 -8.21 -23.26 -12.32
CA LEU A 15 -7.82 -22.36 -13.41
C LEU A 15 -6.63 -22.90 -14.24
N GLN A 16 -6.12 -24.08 -13.88
CA GLN A 16 -4.97 -24.72 -14.57
C GLN A 16 -3.79 -23.76 -14.72
N MET A 17 -3.46 -23.02 -13.66
CA MET A 17 -2.38 -22.03 -13.70
C MET A 17 -1.04 -22.71 -13.96
N ASN A 18 -0.53 -22.56 -15.15
CA ASN A 18 0.75 -23.16 -15.56
C ASN A 18 1.90 -22.18 -15.31
N LEU A 19 2.87 -22.60 -14.51
CA LEU A 19 4.02 -21.78 -14.10
C LEU A 19 4.88 -21.34 -15.29
N HIS A 20 5.02 -22.14 -16.32
CA HIS A 20 5.82 -21.79 -17.50
C HIS A 20 5.28 -20.60 -18.30
N ASN A 21 3.99 -20.26 -18.10
CA ASN A 21 3.39 -19.12 -18.80
C ASN A 21 3.66 -17.80 -18.08
N PHE A 22 3.90 -17.81 -16.74
CA PHE A 22 4.15 -16.58 -15.99
C PHE A 22 5.46 -15.87 -16.35
N ASP A 23 6.41 -16.56 -17.02
CA ASP A 23 7.61 -15.93 -17.56
C ASP A 23 7.35 -15.17 -18.87
N LYS A 24 6.24 -15.48 -19.54
CA LYS A 24 5.88 -14.90 -20.84
C LYS A 24 4.86 -13.78 -20.71
N GLU A 25 3.86 -13.99 -19.86
CA GLU A 25 2.74 -13.06 -19.73
C GLU A 25 2.09 -13.13 -18.31
N PRO A 26 1.50 -12.04 -17.82
CA PRO A 26 0.68 -12.02 -16.63
C PRO A 26 -0.57 -12.89 -16.80
N PHE A 27 -0.94 -13.61 -15.73
CA PHE A 27 -2.19 -14.37 -15.75
C PHE A 27 -3.36 -13.48 -15.35
N HIS A 28 -4.22 -13.17 -16.32
CA HIS A 28 -5.42 -12.37 -16.06
C HIS A 28 -6.57 -13.24 -15.54
N VAL A 29 -7.20 -12.82 -14.43
CA VAL A 29 -8.34 -13.55 -13.85
C VAL A 29 -9.47 -12.62 -13.43
N GLU A 30 -10.68 -12.94 -13.90
CA GLU A 30 -11.89 -12.21 -13.50
C GLU A 30 -12.43 -12.72 -12.16
N HIS A 31 -12.92 -11.81 -11.32
CA HIS A 31 -13.53 -12.14 -10.03
C HIS A 31 -14.71 -13.10 -10.15
N LYS A 32 -15.49 -13.02 -11.25
CA LYS A 32 -16.63 -13.93 -11.48
C LYS A 32 -16.19 -15.40 -11.59
N LYS A 33 -15.01 -15.66 -12.22
CA LYS A 33 -14.46 -17.02 -12.32
C LYS A 33 -14.05 -17.53 -10.95
N ILE A 34 -13.37 -16.69 -10.16
CA ILE A 34 -12.99 -17.04 -8.77
C ILE A 34 -14.23 -17.30 -7.93
N LYS A 35 -15.25 -16.41 -7.98
CA LYS A 35 -16.50 -16.58 -7.25
C LYS A 35 -17.18 -17.91 -7.58
N LYS A 36 -17.25 -18.29 -8.85
CA LYS A 36 -17.81 -19.58 -9.28
C LYS A 36 -17.06 -20.77 -8.65
N ILE A 37 -15.73 -20.73 -8.65
CA ILE A 37 -14.89 -21.77 -8.05
C ILE A 37 -15.12 -21.86 -6.53
N VAL A 38 -15.03 -20.74 -5.82
CA VAL A 38 -15.12 -20.76 -4.35
C VAL A 38 -16.53 -21.03 -3.84
N SER A 39 -17.57 -20.74 -4.62
CA SER A 39 -18.96 -21.07 -4.25
C SER A 39 -19.24 -22.57 -4.27
N SER A 40 -18.52 -23.36 -5.05
CA SER A 40 -18.63 -24.82 -5.05
C SER A 40 -17.93 -25.52 -3.87
N VAL A 41 -17.13 -24.78 -3.10
CA VAL A 41 -16.43 -25.32 -1.91
C VAL A 41 -17.34 -25.19 -0.71
N THR A 42 -17.81 -26.30 -0.15
CA THR A 42 -18.81 -26.30 0.94
C THR A 42 -18.22 -26.33 2.34
N ASP A 43 -17.03 -26.88 2.50
CA ASP A 43 -16.35 -27.14 3.78
C ASP A 43 -15.50 -25.96 4.32
N ILE A 44 -15.62 -24.77 3.71
CA ILE A 44 -14.92 -23.55 4.12
C ILE A 44 -15.93 -22.43 4.39
N PRO A 45 -15.78 -21.69 5.50
CA PRO A 45 -16.66 -20.57 5.85
C PRO A 45 -16.76 -19.49 4.77
N ASN A 46 -17.95 -18.92 4.56
CA ASN A 46 -18.19 -17.93 3.49
C ASN A 46 -17.40 -16.65 3.64
N ASN A 47 -17.14 -16.18 4.86
CA ASN A 47 -16.35 -14.97 5.11
C ASN A 47 -14.91 -15.09 4.55
N VAL A 48 -14.34 -16.30 4.48
CA VAL A 48 -12.99 -16.51 3.91
C VAL A 48 -13.01 -16.53 2.37
N LYS A 49 -14.18 -16.74 1.76
CA LYS A 49 -14.37 -16.79 0.30
C LYS A 49 -14.56 -15.42 -0.36
N GLU A 50 -14.64 -14.37 0.44
CA GLU A 50 -14.79 -13.02 -0.10
C GLU A 50 -13.60 -12.62 -0.97
N ILE A 51 -13.88 -12.14 -2.19
CA ILE A 51 -12.85 -11.73 -3.16
C ILE A 51 -11.89 -10.71 -2.56
N ARG A 52 -12.40 -9.71 -1.83
CA ARG A 52 -11.58 -8.70 -1.18
C ARG A 52 -10.55 -9.31 -0.23
N LEU A 53 -10.95 -10.32 0.56
CA LEU A 53 -10.05 -10.99 1.50
C LEU A 53 -9.08 -11.93 0.79
N LEU A 54 -9.51 -12.60 -0.27
CA LEU A 54 -8.64 -13.44 -1.10
C LEU A 54 -7.53 -12.61 -1.77
N GLY A 55 -7.84 -11.40 -2.24
CA GLY A 55 -6.87 -10.49 -2.87
C GLY A 55 -6.04 -9.66 -1.89
N ASN A 56 -6.24 -9.79 -0.59
CA ASN A 56 -5.55 -8.99 0.41
C ASN A 56 -4.13 -9.52 0.73
N HIS A 57 -3.21 -9.37 -0.23
CA HIS A 57 -1.80 -9.75 -0.14
C HIS A 57 -0.95 -8.50 0.12
N ILE A 58 -1.15 -7.84 1.26
CA ILE A 58 -0.48 -6.56 1.57
C ILE A 58 0.98 -6.73 1.97
N THR A 59 1.38 -7.90 2.51
CA THR A 59 2.77 -8.23 2.79
C THR A 59 3.17 -9.54 2.10
N ARG A 60 4.49 -9.80 1.97
CA ARG A 60 5.02 -11.04 1.37
C ARG A 60 4.50 -12.28 2.08
N GLU A 61 4.43 -12.24 3.41
CA GLU A 61 4.02 -13.37 4.26
C GLU A 61 2.53 -13.69 4.11
N ARG A 62 1.72 -12.67 3.77
CA ARG A 62 0.30 -12.82 3.53
C ARG A 62 -0.05 -13.43 2.18
N ARG A 63 0.93 -13.59 1.28
CA ARG A 63 0.71 -14.33 0.03
C ARG A 63 0.44 -15.80 0.32
N PRO A 64 -0.47 -16.47 -0.41
CA PRO A 64 -0.65 -17.91 -0.35
C PRO A 64 0.64 -18.65 -0.68
N HIS A 65 0.81 -19.88 -0.19
CA HIS A 65 2.03 -20.68 -0.40
C HIS A 65 2.42 -20.79 -1.87
N PHE A 66 1.44 -21.04 -2.74
CA PHE A 66 1.67 -21.11 -4.19
C PHE A 66 2.33 -19.82 -4.73
N PHE A 67 1.86 -18.65 -4.28
CA PHE A 67 2.42 -17.37 -4.70
C PHE A 67 3.84 -17.16 -4.15
N ARG A 68 4.06 -17.46 -2.87
CA ARG A 68 5.40 -17.34 -2.25
C ARG A 68 6.42 -18.26 -2.92
N LYS A 69 6.07 -19.53 -3.12
CA LYS A 69 6.94 -20.54 -3.73
C LYS A 69 7.37 -20.17 -5.16
N ASN A 70 6.49 -19.51 -5.90
CA ASN A 70 6.70 -19.22 -7.31
C ASN A 70 7.01 -17.74 -7.60
N ASN A 71 7.28 -16.98 -6.55
CA ASN A 71 7.53 -15.53 -6.62
C ASN A 71 6.46 -14.78 -7.42
N LEU A 72 5.19 -14.99 -7.05
CA LEU A 72 4.06 -14.36 -7.71
C LEU A 72 3.46 -13.29 -6.78
N PHE A 73 2.90 -12.25 -7.38
CA PHE A 73 2.09 -11.26 -6.68
C PHE A 73 0.87 -10.87 -7.50
N LEU A 74 -0.05 -10.13 -6.88
CA LEU A 74 -1.36 -9.84 -7.44
C LEU A 74 -1.57 -8.33 -7.54
N LEU A 75 -1.94 -7.85 -8.74
CA LEU A 75 -2.34 -6.46 -8.97
C LEU A 75 -3.78 -6.38 -9.50
N PRO A 76 -4.58 -5.40 -9.07
CA PRO A 76 -5.87 -5.15 -9.69
C PRO A 76 -5.68 -4.68 -11.14
N ALA A 77 -6.42 -5.30 -12.06
CA ALA A 77 -6.54 -4.85 -13.45
C ALA A 77 -7.82 -4.03 -13.64
N SER A 78 -8.84 -4.33 -12.83
CA SER A 78 -10.08 -3.56 -12.72
C SER A 78 -10.73 -3.83 -11.35
N ASN A 79 -11.86 -3.19 -11.07
CA ASN A 79 -12.67 -3.53 -9.89
C ASN A 79 -13.23 -4.97 -9.92
N ARG A 80 -13.07 -5.69 -11.03
CA ARG A 80 -13.62 -7.04 -11.24
C ARG A 80 -12.60 -8.07 -11.73
N SER A 81 -11.32 -7.72 -11.75
CA SER A 81 -10.27 -8.62 -12.22
C SER A 81 -8.90 -8.29 -11.63
N TRP A 82 -8.04 -9.30 -11.64
CA TRP A 82 -6.65 -9.21 -11.23
C TRP A 82 -5.70 -9.69 -12.33
N ASN A 83 -4.49 -9.18 -12.30
CA ASN A 83 -3.32 -9.77 -12.95
C ASN A 83 -2.45 -10.43 -11.89
N ILE A 84 -2.07 -11.68 -12.10
CA ILE A 84 -1.06 -12.40 -11.31
C ILE A 84 0.23 -12.34 -12.11
N ILE A 85 1.29 -11.85 -11.47
CA ILE A 85 2.53 -11.46 -12.14
C ILE A 85 3.69 -12.16 -11.43
N LYS A 86 4.70 -12.60 -12.19
CA LYS A 86 5.95 -13.09 -11.63
C LYS A 86 6.84 -11.91 -11.23
N GLY A 87 7.27 -11.90 -9.98
CA GLY A 87 8.06 -10.83 -9.39
C GLY A 87 7.79 -10.70 -7.90
N ASP A 88 8.54 -9.85 -7.22
CA ASP A 88 8.36 -9.67 -5.78
C ASP A 88 7.10 -8.82 -5.46
N GLY A 89 6.96 -7.66 -6.07
CA GLY A 89 5.79 -6.77 -5.92
C GLY A 89 5.72 -6.01 -4.58
N TYR A 90 6.77 -6.09 -3.76
CA TYR A 90 6.82 -5.49 -2.41
C TYR A 90 8.08 -4.65 -2.23
N PHE A 91 8.02 -3.71 -1.30
CA PHE A 91 9.21 -2.99 -0.84
C PHE A 91 9.48 -3.32 0.62
N ASP A 92 10.74 -3.26 1.02
CA ASP A 92 11.18 -3.50 2.38
C ASP A 92 11.22 -2.20 3.17
N LEU A 93 10.88 -2.32 4.46
CA LEU A 93 11.12 -1.27 5.44
C LEU A 93 12.45 -1.55 6.13
N PRO A 94 13.29 -0.53 6.36
CA PRO A 94 14.48 -0.70 7.17
C PRO A 94 14.11 -1.27 8.53
N LEU A 95 14.69 -2.42 8.88
CA LEU A 95 14.48 -3.09 10.18
C LEU A 95 15.32 -2.46 11.29
N ASP A 96 16.29 -1.62 10.94
CA ASP A 96 17.17 -0.97 11.88
C ASP A 96 16.37 -0.03 12.79
N ASN A 97 16.70 -0.07 14.07
CA ASN A 97 16.14 0.85 15.05
C ASN A 97 16.56 2.26 14.69
N LEU A 98 15.68 2.98 14.00
CA LEU A 98 15.90 4.38 13.73
C LEU A 98 16.01 5.12 15.06
N ASP A 99 17.05 5.92 15.22
CA ASP A 99 17.15 6.83 16.35
C ASP A 99 15.98 7.81 16.35
N VAL A 100 15.49 8.12 17.56
CA VAL A 100 14.39 9.08 17.68
C VAL A 100 14.92 10.47 17.36
N GLU A 101 14.36 11.09 16.34
CA GLU A 101 14.72 12.45 15.94
C GLU A 101 14.42 13.43 17.06
N LYS A 102 15.39 14.29 17.37
CA LYS A 102 15.20 15.40 18.33
C LYS A 102 14.33 16.46 17.67
N PHE A 103 13.07 16.47 18.03
CA PHE A 103 12.08 17.39 17.50
C PHE A 103 11.27 18.01 18.61
N ASN A 104 11.19 19.33 18.62
CA ASN A 104 10.34 20.10 19.54
C ASN A 104 9.09 20.56 18.78
N SER A 105 7.94 20.05 19.19
CA SER A 105 6.67 20.46 18.61
C SER A 105 6.44 21.98 18.84
N ASN A 106 5.91 22.64 17.83
CA ASN A 106 5.41 24.01 17.93
C ASN A 106 4.07 24.11 18.65
N LEU A 107 3.40 22.99 18.89
CA LEU A 107 2.14 22.93 19.60
C LEU A 107 2.35 23.29 21.08
N LYS A 108 1.68 24.35 21.54
CA LYS A 108 1.82 24.91 22.89
C LYS A 108 0.65 24.58 23.83
N PHE A 109 -0.29 23.75 23.39
CA PHE A 109 -1.48 23.35 24.12
C PHE A 109 -1.79 21.88 23.86
N GLU A 110 -2.62 21.26 24.68
CA GLU A 110 -3.10 19.90 24.49
C GLU A 110 -4.26 19.86 23.49
N LEU A 111 -4.36 18.75 22.74
CA LEU A 111 -5.42 18.55 21.76
C LEU A 111 -6.55 17.73 22.41
N ASP A 112 -7.49 18.39 23.06
CA ASP A 112 -8.57 17.77 23.84
C ASP A 112 -9.51 16.88 23.03
N THR A 113 -9.60 17.11 21.70
CA THR A 113 -10.51 16.38 20.82
C THR A 113 -9.87 15.18 20.11
N LEU A 114 -8.59 14.89 20.40
CA LEU A 114 -7.98 13.66 19.92
C LEU A 114 -8.56 12.46 20.67
N ASP A 115 -9.34 11.64 19.97
CA ASP A 115 -9.88 10.41 20.54
C ASP A 115 -8.76 9.42 20.88
N GLU A 116 -8.37 9.37 22.16
CA GLU A 116 -7.31 8.50 22.66
C GLU A 116 -7.64 7.00 22.50
N SER A 117 -8.93 6.66 22.48
CA SER A 117 -9.38 5.28 22.27
C SER A 117 -9.25 4.82 20.82
N SER A 118 -9.20 5.74 19.85
CA SER A 118 -9.05 5.44 18.46
C SER A 118 -7.63 4.99 18.12
N THR A 119 -7.50 3.94 17.32
CA THR A 119 -6.24 3.48 16.71
C THR A 119 -6.23 3.69 15.20
N SER A 120 -7.09 4.59 14.70
CA SER A 120 -7.21 4.85 13.27
C SER A 120 -5.97 5.54 12.69
N GLU A 121 -5.64 5.22 11.46
CA GLU A 121 -4.53 5.82 10.73
C GLU A 121 -4.71 7.34 10.58
N SER A 122 -5.94 7.78 10.32
CA SER A 122 -6.28 9.21 10.21
C SER A 122 -6.04 10.00 11.49
N LYS A 123 -6.32 9.41 12.68
CA LYS A 123 -5.99 10.04 13.97
C LYS A 123 -4.49 10.33 14.08
N TYR A 124 -3.67 9.31 13.80
CA TYR A 124 -2.22 9.45 13.93
C TYR A 124 -1.61 10.42 12.92
N ILE A 125 -2.14 10.44 11.69
CA ILE A 125 -1.75 11.47 10.69
C ILE A 125 -2.10 12.86 11.21
N SER A 126 -3.32 13.07 11.69
CA SER A 126 -3.76 14.37 12.24
C SER A 126 -2.91 14.81 13.43
N GLN A 127 -2.57 13.88 14.33
CA GLN A 127 -1.69 14.15 15.47
C GLN A 127 -0.28 14.55 15.04
N ALA A 128 0.32 13.82 14.08
CA ALA A 128 1.65 14.13 13.57
C ALA A 128 1.67 15.47 12.81
N PHE A 129 0.62 15.76 12.05
CA PHE A 129 0.47 17.03 11.35
C PHE A 129 0.36 18.21 12.32
N SER A 130 -0.54 18.14 13.32
CA SER A 130 -0.76 19.20 14.30
C SER A 130 0.48 19.49 15.14
N ARG A 131 1.31 18.47 15.39
CA ARG A 131 2.59 18.63 16.11
C ARG A 131 3.72 19.16 15.22
N GLY A 132 3.54 19.26 13.90
CA GLY A 132 4.56 19.71 12.95
C GLY A 132 5.57 18.63 12.53
N ILE A 133 5.33 17.37 12.88
CA ILE A 133 6.23 16.24 12.56
C ILE A 133 6.32 16.03 11.05
N ILE A 134 5.20 16.05 10.35
CA ILE A 134 5.16 15.88 8.89
C ILE A 134 5.93 17.02 8.21
N GLN A 135 5.67 18.26 8.64
CA GLN A 135 6.34 19.46 8.13
C GLN A 135 7.86 19.39 8.33
N HIS A 136 8.30 18.97 9.52
CA HIS A 136 9.72 18.81 9.83
C HIS A 136 10.37 17.70 8.98
N PHE A 137 9.71 16.57 8.80
CA PHE A 137 10.24 15.46 8.00
C PHE A 137 10.47 15.84 6.55
N ILE A 138 9.52 16.56 5.94
CA ILE A 138 9.60 16.97 4.55
C ILE A 138 10.31 18.31 4.34
N SER A 139 10.71 19.01 5.42
CA SER A 139 11.34 20.33 5.42
C SER A 139 10.47 21.41 4.74
N GLN A 140 9.16 21.40 5.01
CA GLN A 140 8.19 22.37 4.50
C GLN A 140 7.30 22.87 5.64
N ASN A 141 7.07 24.16 5.72
CA ASN A 141 6.26 24.76 6.79
C ASN A 141 4.79 24.89 6.41
N GLU A 142 4.48 25.17 5.16
CA GLU A 142 3.12 25.38 4.66
C GLU A 142 2.63 24.16 3.91
N LEU A 143 1.66 23.47 4.50
CA LEU A 143 1.02 22.29 3.92
C LEU A 143 -0.49 22.43 3.97
N PHE A 144 -1.12 22.19 2.84
CA PHE A 144 -2.57 22.23 2.70
C PHE A 144 -3.09 20.83 2.38
N LEU A 145 -4.01 20.31 3.18
CA LEU A 145 -4.67 19.02 2.91
C LEU A 145 -5.60 19.19 1.70
N THR A 146 -5.27 18.56 0.57
CA THR A 146 -6.02 18.68 -0.68
C THR A 146 -6.58 17.36 -1.18
N LEU A 147 -6.03 16.24 -0.72
CA LEU A 147 -6.42 14.89 -1.18
C LEU A 147 -6.63 13.96 0.01
N ASN A 148 -7.73 13.24 0.01
CA ASN A 148 -7.98 12.12 0.92
C ASN A 148 -9.05 11.19 0.35
N GLY A 149 -9.17 9.99 0.96
CA GLY A 149 -10.23 9.03 0.70
C GLY A 149 -10.12 8.35 -0.66
N ARG A 150 -11.23 7.79 -1.11
CA ARG A 150 -11.30 6.90 -2.28
C ARG A 150 -11.40 7.66 -3.58
N LYS A 151 -10.62 7.22 -4.57
CA LYS A 151 -10.61 7.73 -5.94
C LYS A 151 -10.70 6.56 -6.91
N TYR A 152 -11.09 6.84 -8.16
CA TYR A 152 -11.07 5.87 -9.25
C TYR A 152 -10.13 6.36 -10.33
N THR A 153 -9.31 5.45 -10.86
CA THR A 153 -8.28 5.83 -11.83
C THR A 153 -8.12 4.77 -12.92
N THR A 154 -7.62 5.23 -14.06
CA THR A 154 -7.24 4.39 -15.22
C THR A 154 -5.88 4.84 -15.69
N PHE A 155 -4.93 3.92 -15.81
CA PHE A 155 -3.59 4.21 -16.33
C PHE A 155 -2.88 2.96 -16.83
N ASN A 156 -1.84 3.17 -17.64
CA ASN A 156 -0.93 2.14 -18.10
C ASN A 156 0.41 2.25 -17.36
N PHE A 157 1.09 1.13 -17.22
CA PHE A 157 2.41 1.06 -16.56
C PHE A 157 3.12 -0.24 -16.94
N LYS A 158 4.40 -0.34 -16.59
CA LYS A 158 5.17 -1.58 -16.74
C LYS A 158 5.46 -2.21 -15.40
N ALA A 159 5.40 -3.52 -15.33
CA ALA A 159 5.84 -4.27 -14.15
C ALA A 159 6.54 -5.55 -14.58
N TYR A 160 7.79 -5.71 -14.13
CA TYR A 160 8.63 -6.89 -14.42
C TYR A 160 8.67 -7.23 -15.91
N GLY A 161 8.83 -6.22 -16.77
CA GLY A 161 8.92 -6.38 -18.23
C GLY A 161 7.59 -6.47 -18.97
N HIS A 162 6.46 -6.51 -18.28
CA HIS A 162 5.12 -6.60 -18.88
C HIS A 162 4.44 -5.24 -18.93
N GLU A 163 3.78 -4.94 -20.04
CA GLU A 163 2.88 -3.80 -20.15
C GLU A 163 1.52 -4.14 -19.54
N LEU A 164 1.08 -3.34 -18.60
CA LEU A 164 -0.15 -3.52 -17.84
C LEU A 164 -1.05 -2.30 -17.93
N SER A 165 -2.34 -2.55 -17.79
CA SER A 165 -3.33 -1.50 -17.63
C SER A 165 -4.21 -1.74 -16.40
N CYS A 166 -4.55 -0.66 -15.71
CA CYS A 166 -5.61 -0.63 -14.72
C CYS A 166 -6.79 0.16 -15.27
N ASN A 167 -8.01 -0.38 -15.16
CA ASN A 167 -9.21 0.28 -15.67
C ASN A 167 -10.23 0.52 -14.55
N LYS A 168 -10.48 1.79 -14.24
CA LYS A 168 -11.42 2.24 -13.20
C LYS A 168 -11.20 1.50 -11.87
N ILE A 169 -9.93 1.31 -11.49
CA ILE A 169 -9.60 0.72 -10.19
C ILE A 169 -9.86 1.73 -9.07
N GLN A 170 -10.28 1.24 -7.92
CA GLN A 170 -10.35 2.04 -6.70
C GLN A 170 -8.97 2.09 -6.05
N ILE A 171 -8.53 3.29 -5.73
CA ILE A 171 -7.38 3.59 -4.87
C ILE A 171 -7.86 4.31 -3.63
N GLU A 172 -7.09 4.29 -2.57
CA GLU A 172 -7.33 5.07 -1.35
C GLU A 172 -6.09 5.92 -1.06
N ILE A 173 -6.30 7.15 -0.61
CA ILE A 173 -5.25 8.08 -0.19
C ILE A 173 -5.59 8.46 1.25
N ASP A 174 -4.72 8.11 2.20
CA ASP A 174 -4.98 8.39 3.61
C ASP A 174 -4.85 9.89 3.89
N ALA A 175 -3.82 10.53 3.32
CA ALA A 175 -3.72 11.98 3.24
C ALA A 175 -2.83 12.41 2.06
N GLY A 176 -3.18 13.53 1.45
CA GLY A 176 -2.35 14.20 0.45
C GLY A 176 -2.29 15.69 0.74
N TYR A 177 -1.07 16.17 0.99
CA TYR A 177 -0.82 17.58 1.24
C TYR A 177 -0.16 18.23 0.03
N GLU A 178 -0.42 19.51 -0.16
CA GLU A 178 0.10 20.27 -1.27
C GLU A 178 0.85 21.51 -0.77
N THR A 179 1.98 21.80 -1.39
CA THR A 179 2.70 23.05 -1.30
C THR A 179 2.64 23.78 -2.65
N LYS A 180 3.34 24.91 -2.77
CA LYS A 180 3.49 25.57 -4.06
C LYS A 180 4.10 24.66 -5.13
N ASP A 181 5.10 23.83 -4.78
CA ASP A 181 5.93 23.10 -5.74
C ASP A 181 5.84 21.57 -5.62
N GLU A 182 5.26 21.05 -4.54
CA GLU A 182 5.24 19.61 -4.25
C GLU A 182 3.85 19.14 -3.83
N VAL A 183 3.57 17.86 -4.08
CA VAL A 183 2.45 17.10 -3.49
C VAL A 183 3.02 15.95 -2.66
N ILE A 184 2.60 15.84 -1.40
CA ILE A 184 3.04 14.85 -0.45
C ILE A 184 1.91 13.85 -0.23
N LEU A 185 2.09 12.61 -0.66
CA LEU A 185 1.14 11.51 -0.47
C LEU A 185 1.55 10.70 0.74
N ILE A 186 0.60 10.43 1.63
CA ILE A 186 0.81 9.61 2.82
C ILE A 186 -0.05 8.36 2.70
N GLU A 187 0.60 7.21 2.87
CA GLU A 187 -0.01 5.91 3.16
C GLU A 187 0.37 5.53 4.58
N ALA A 188 -0.60 5.31 5.45
CA ALA A 188 -0.38 5.06 6.86
C ALA A 188 -0.69 3.61 7.26
N LYS A 189 0.00 3.14 8.28
CA LYS A 189 -0.27 1.86 8.94
C LYS A 189 -0.19 2.02 10.44
N SER A 190 -1.26 1.64 11.12
CA SER A 190 -1.37 1.71 12.60
C SER A 190 -1.00 0.40 13.28
N ALA A 191 -0.53 -0.60 12.57
CA ALA A 191 -0.30 -1.96 13.06
C ALA A 191 1.19 -2.27 13.24
N GLY A 192 1.54 -2.76 14.42
CA GLY A 192 2.70 -3.57 14.80
C GLY A 192 4.01 -3.49 13.97
N LYS A 193 4.82 -4.53 14.05
CA LYS A 193 6.04 -4.62 13.22
C LYS A 193 5.68 -4.97 11.77
N ILE A 194 5.85 -4.01 10.86
CA ILE A 194 5.73 -4.20 9.42
C ILE A 194 7.15 -4.22 8.86
N SER A 195 7.53 -5.27 8.17
CA SER A 195 8.84 -5.42 7.53
C SER A 195 8.83 -5.14 6.04
N ASN A 196 7.67 -5.25 5.41
CA ASN A 196 7.48 -5.01 3.98
C ASN A 196 6.02 -4.68 3.69
N GLU A 197 5.78 -4.00 2.55
CA GLU A 197 4.42 -3.66 2.10
C GLU A 197 4.35 -3.77 0.56
N VAL A 198 3.15 -3.96 0.03
CA VAL A 198 2.94 -4.03 -1.41
C VAL A 198 3.16 -2.65 -2.07
N ILE A 199 3.98 -2.60 -3.10
CA ILE A 199 4.37 -1.36 -3.81
C ILE A 199 3.16 -0.55 -4.29
N ARG A 200 2.06 -1.22 -4.66
CA ARG A 200 0.86 -0.57 -5.22
C ARG A 200 0.25 0.49 -4.28
N GLN A 201 0.45 0.38 -2.95
CA GLN A 201 -0.07 1.35 -1.98
C GLN A 201 0.56 2.74 -2.16
N LEU A 202 1.82 2.80 -2.61
CA LEU A 202 2.48 4.06 -2.94
C LEU A 202 2.41 4.38 -4.44
N TYR A 203 2.53 3.36 -5.29
CA TYR A 203 2.61 3.55 -6.73
C TYR A 203 1.30 4.02 -7.36
N PHE A 204 0.16 3.42 -7.00
CA PHE A 204 -1.11 3.74 -7.64
C PHE A 204 -1.62 5.15 -7.31
N PRO A 205 -1.58 5.62 -6.04
CA PRO A 205 -1.85 7.00 -5.72
C PRO A 205 -0.95 7.99 -6.46
N ARG A 206 0.36 7.68 -6.55
CA ARG A 206 1.31 8.50 -7.31
C ARG A 206 0.96 8.60 -8.80
N LYS A 207 0.66 7.46 -9.46
CA LYS A 207 0.21 7.45 -10.87
C LYS A 207 -1.05 8.28 -11.06
N TYR A 208 -2.01 8.19 -10.15
CA TYR A 208 -3.21 9.01 -10.18
C TYR A 208 -2.87 10.51 -10.07
N VAL A 209 -2.10 10.90 -9.07
CA VAL A 209 -1.78 12.32 -8.84
C VAL A 209 -0.92 12.89 -9.98
N SER A 210 -0.05 12.10 -10.60
CA SER A 210 0.72 12.54 -11.78
C SER A 210 -0.14 12.90 -12.98
N THR A 211 -1.42 12.50 -13.02
CA THR A 211 -2.38 12.96 -14.04
C THR A 211 -3.03 14.30 -13.71
N LEU A 212 -2.93 14.75 -12.46
CA LEU A 212 -3.58 15.98 -11.98
C LEU A 212 -2.62 17.17 -11.96
N THR A 213 -1.32 16.93 -11.80
CA THR A 213 -0.33 18.00 -11.62
C THR A 213 1.04 17.61 -12.16
N THR A 214 1.83 18.63 -12.51
CA THR A 214 3.25 18.50 -12.84
C THR A 214 4.18 18.79 -11.67
N LYS A 215 3.64 19.11 -10.48
CA LYS A 215 4.43 19.31 -9.27
C LYS A 215 5.18 18.04 -8.91
N LYS A 216 6.28 18.19 -8.19
CA LYS A 216 7.02 17.04 -7.65
C LYS A 216 6.13 16.27 -6.65
N ILE A 217 6.06 14.94 -6.79
CA ILE A 217 5.28 14.08 -5.90
C ILE A 217 6.24 13.32 -4.98
N ARG A 218 5.98 13.40 -3.68
CA ARG A 218 6.70 12.68 -2.63
C ARG A 218 5.78 11.64 -2.00
N ASN A 219 6.26 10.41 -1.81
CA ASN A 219 5.47 9.34 -1.19
C ASN A 219 6.03 9.04 0.19
N ILE A 220 5.21 9.20 1.20
CA ILE A 220 5.56 8.94 2.59
C ILE A 220 4.78 7.71 3.07
N PHE A 221 5.51 6.70 3.50
CA PHE A 221 4.95 5.57 4.22
C PHE A 221 5.07 5.84 5.72
N PHE A 222 3.94 5.94 6.38
CA PHE A 222 3.78 6.37 7.76
C PHE A 222 3.43 5.17 8.64
N VAL A 223 4.30 4.77 9.55
CA VAL A 223 4.10 3.57 10.38
C VAL A 223 4.07 3.94 11.85
N VAL A 224 2.94 3.69 12.48
CA VAL A 224 2.78 3.87 13.94
C VAL A 224 3.33 2.65 14.67
N THR A 225 4.17 2.89 15.68
CA THR A 225 4.79 1.83 16.47
C THR A 225 4.57 2.03 17.96
N ASP A 226 4.86 0.99 18.75
CA ASP A 226 4.79 1.03 20.21
C ASP A 226 3.46 1.58 20.73
N LYS A 227 2.36 1.07 20.18
CA LYS A 227 0.97 1.44 20.57
C LYS A 227 0.67 2.94 20.45
N GLY A 228 1.23 3.59 19.44
CA GLY A 228 0.99 5.02 19.20
C GLY A 228 2.04 5.96 19.80
N LYS A 229 3.05 5.42 20.48
CA LYS A 229 4.09 6.25 21.12
C LYS A 229 5.04 6.88 20.11
N TYR A 230 5.32 6.17 19.02
CA TYR A 230 6.25 6.62 17.98
C TYR A 230 5.64 6.49 16.60
N VAL A 231 6.15 7.28 15.67
CA VAL A 231 5.91 7.17 14.25
C VAL A 231 7.23 7.09 13.50
N ASN A 232 7.32 6.13 12.57
CA ASN A 232 8.40 6.04 11.60
C ASN A 232 7.87 6.56 10.27
N LEU A 233 8.58 7.52 9.68
CA LEU A 233 8.29 8.08 8.37
C LEU A 233 9.36 7.60 7.40
N TYR A 234 8.93 7.02 6.29
CA TYR A 234 9.80 6.55 5.22
C TYR A 234 9.38 7.23 3.93
N GLU A 235 10.29 7.96 3.31
CA GLU A 235 10.08 8.53 1.99
C GLU A 235 10.59 7.57 0.93
N TYR A 236 9.70 7.18 0.02
CA TYR A 236 10.02 6.36 -1.14
C TYR A 236 9.82 7.12 -2.44
N ASP A 237 10.66 6.83 -3.42
CA ASP A 237 10.51 7.34 -4.77
C ASP A 237 10.67 6.20 -5.79
N PHE A 238 10.43 6.49 -7.05
CA PHE A 238 10.55 5.57 -8.18
C PHE A 238 11.61 6.12 -9.15
N LYS A 239 12.56 5.28 -9.56
CA LYS A 239 13.55 5.66 -10.60
C LYS A 239 12.86 6.05 -11.90
N SER A 240 11.73 5.41 -12.19
CA SER A 240 10.84 5.72 -13.30
C SER A 240 9.40 5.45 -12.90
N ILE A 241 8.52 6.42 -13.05
CA ILE A 241 7.09 6.26 -12.75
C ILE A 241 6.38 5.29 -13.73
N GLU A 242 7.00 4.93 -14.82
CA GLU A 242 6.47 3.92 -15.73
C GLU A 242 6.76 2.49 -15.27
N HIS A 243 7.73 2.28 -14.37
CA HIS A 243 8.17 0.97 -13.88
C HIS A 243 7.79 0.77 -12.42
N TYR A 244 6.84 -0.14 -12.18
CA TYR A 244 6.28 -0.47 -10.87
C TYR A 244 7.33 -0.87 -9.83
N GLU A 245 8.27 -1.72 -10.22
CA GLU A 245 9.32 -2.28 -9.38
C GLU A 245 10.49 -1.33 -9.09
N SER A 246 10.48 -0.12 -9.67
CA SER A 246 11.61 0.82 -9.59
C SER A 246 11.68 1.62 -8.29
N ILE A 247 10.90 1.22 -7.29
CA ILE A 247 10.82 1.86 -5.96
C ILE A 247 12.15 1.81 -5.21
N TYR A 248 12.50 2.88 -4.51
CA TYR A 248 13.65 2.94 -3.63
C TYR A 248 13.41 3.88 -2.44
N LEU A 249 14.11 3.63 -1.33
CA LEU A 249 14.06 4.48 -0.14
C LEU A 249 14.90 5.73 -0.36
N VAL A 250 14.33 6.89 -0.04
CA VAL A 250 15.00 8.21 -0.12
C VAL A 250 15.45 8.66 1.26
N ASN A 251 14.57 8.57 2.27
CA ASN A 251 14.81 9.06 3.61
C ASN A 251 13.98 8.27 4.63
N SER A 252 14.45 8.22 5.86
CA SER A 252 13.68 7.65 6.97
C SER A 252 14.03 8.33 8.28
N LYS A 253 13.01 8.58 9.12
CA LYS A 253 13.16 9.14 10.46
C LYS A 253 12.10 8.60 11.40
N ARG A 254 12.44 8.54 12.68
CA ARG A 254 11.53 8.17 13.76
C ARG A 254 11.27 9.36 14.66
N TYR A 255 10.02 9.55 15.03
CA TYR A 255 9.60 10.62 15.92
C TYR A 255 8.83 10.08 17.09
N LYS A 256 8.93 10.77 18.25
CA LYS A 256 8.00 10.58 19.33
C LYS A 256 6.69 11.28 18.99
N LEU A 257 5.59 10.54 19.03
CA LEU A 257 4.26 11.03 18.64
C LEU A 257 3.46 11.52 19.86
N ALA A 258 3.68 10.93 21.03
CA ALA A 258 3.04 11.28 22.29
C ALA A 258 4.05 11.79 23.34
#